data_558f124097aa2b732f268185b42826dd
#
_entry.id   558f124097aa2b732f268185b42826dd
#
_cell.length_a   1.000
_cell.length_b   1.000
_cell.length_c   1.000
_cell.angle_alpha   90.00
_cell.angle_beta   90.00
_cell.angle_gamma   90.00
#
_symmetry.space_group_name_H-M   'P 1'
#
loop_
_entity.id
_entity.type
_entity.pdbx_description
1 polymer ?
#
loop_
_entity_poly.entity_id
_entity_poly.type
_entity_poly.pdbx_seq_one_letter_code
_entity_poly.pdbx_strand_id
1 'polypeptide(L)'
;DHQPDLEESFYNRLLHSDIQKLEGEELEKLYKVPFLIWANYDIKEENVERTSNNYLSTYLAEVAGIKKTGYLEYLTKLREEIPAINAIGYWDKNGKFYEVDDKKSPYYELIHQYNLLEYNNLFGKDDQQKDFFYLKKQR
;
A
#
# COMPACT_ATOMS: atom_id res chain seq x y z
N ASP A 1 4.71 4.11 -11.62
CA ASP A 1 3.81 3.58 -12.64
C ASP A 1 3.83 2.05 -12.61
N HIS A 2 2.96 1.38 -13.35
CA HIS A 2 2.93 -0.09 -13.47
C HIS A 2 4.11 -0.62 -14.29
N GLN A 3 4.35 -1.92 -14.23
CA GLN A 3 5.28 -2.57 -15.14
C GLN A 3 4.78 -2.50 -16.58
N PRO A 4 5.68 -2.50 -17.59
CA PRO A 4 5.27 -2.52 -18.98
C PRO A 4 4.51 -3.81 -19.31
N ASP A 5 3.51 -3.71 -20.18
CA ASP A 5 2.76 -4.85 -20.71
C ASP A 5 3.60 -5.53 -21.79
N LEU A 6 4.40 -6.51 -21.39
CA LEU A 6 5.26 -7.30 -22.26
C LEU A 6 4.68 -8.71 -22.44
N GLU A 7 5.11 -9.39 -23.51
CA GLU A 7 4.69 -10.76 -23.79
C GLU A 7 5.02 -11.70 -22.61
N GLU A 8 4.12 -12.63 -22.34
CA GLU A 8 4.26 -13.66 -21.32
C GLU A 8 5.61 -14.41 -21.40
N SER A 9 6.05 -14.71 -22.63
CA SER A 9 7.35 -15.35 -22.89
C SER A 9 8.55 -14.59 -22.31
N PHE A 10 8.46 -13.25 -22.26
CA PHE A 10 9.49 -12.40 -21.65
C PHE A 10 9.52 -12.59 -20.13
N TYR A 11 8.36 -12.53 -19.48
CA TYR A 11 8.26 -12.71 -18.03
C TYR A 11 8.63 -14.12 -17.60
N ASN A 12 8.21 -15.15 -18.36
CA ASN A 12 8.59 -16.53 -18.09
C ASN A 12 10.12 -16.73 -18.10
N ARG A 13 10.80 -16.06 -19.04
CA ARG A 13 12.26 -16.08 -19.11
C ARG A 13 12.91 -15.30 -17.97
N LEU A 14 12.38 -14.13 -17.65
CA LEU A 14 12.89 -13.25 -16.59
C LEU A 14 12.78 -13.89 -15.21
N LEU A 15 11.63 -14.51 -14.93
CA LEU A 15 11.33 -15.12 -13.63
C LEU A 15 11.73 -16.59 -13.53
N HIS A 16 12.21 -17.18 -14.65
CA HIS A 16 12.50 -18.62 -14.77
C HIS A 16 11.32 -19.50 -14.33
N SER A 17 10.09 -19.06 -14.58
CA SER A 17 8.84 -19.71 -14.17
C SER A 17 7.73 -19.39 -15.18
N ASP A 18 6.71 -20.24 -15.20
CA ASP A 18 5.48 -20.02 -15.95
C ASP A 18 4.59 -19.04 -15.18
N ILE A 19 4.42 -17.81 -15.68
CA ILE A 19 3.67 -16.77 -14.98
C ILE A 19 2.19 -17.11 -14.74
N GLN A 20 1.62 -18.01 -15.55
CA GLN A 20 0.24 -18.48 -15.35
C GLN A 20 0.08 -19.40 -14.14
N LYS A 21 1.19 -19.87 -13.55
CA LYS A 21 1.23 -20.75 -12.39
C LYS A 21 1.74 -20.04 -11.13
N LEU A 22 2.05 -18.75 -11.23
CA LEU A 22 2.51 -17.99 -10.07
C LEU A 22 1.34 -17.70 -9.13
N GLU A 23 1.58 -17.90 -7.84
CA GLU A 23 0.61 -17.65 -6.78
C GLU A 23 1.28 -16.89 -5.62
N GLY A 24 0.48 -16.23 -4.78
CA GLY A 24 0.93 -15.57 -3.57
C GLY A 24 2.11 -14.61 -3.81
N GLU A 25 3.17 -14.77 -3.02
CA GLU A 25 4.37 -13.93 -3.06
C GLU A 25 5.08 -13.96 -4.43
N GLU A 26 5.07 -15.08 -5.13
CA GLU A 26 5.72 -15.19 -6.44
C GLU A 26 4.96 -14.37 -7.50
N LEU A 27 3.63 -14.37 -7.45
CA LEU A 27 2.78 -13.56 -8.32
C LEU A 27 2.99 -12.06 -8.05
N GLU A 28 3.22 -11.67 -6.79
CA GLU A 28 3.47 -10.27 -6.41
C GLU A 28 4.67 -9.66 -7.15
N LYS A 29 5.66 -10.45 -7.53
CA LYS A 29 6.85 -9.99 -8.28
C LYS A 29 6.50 -9.30 -9.59
N LEU A 30 5.37 -9.66 -10.23
CA LEU A 30 4.88 -9.03 -11.45
C LEU A 30 4.35 -7.60 -11.22
N TYR A 31 4.10 -7.21 -9.99
CA TYR A 31 3.49 -5.91 -9.64
C TYR A 31 4.46 -4.97 -8.90
N LYS A 32 5.72 -5.40 -8.69
CA LYS A 32 6.73 -4.57 -8.01
C LYS A 32 7.31 -3.54 -8.96
N VAL A 33 7.25 -2.28 -8.56
CA VAL A 33 7.85 -1.16 -9.27
C VAL A 33 8.61 -0.28 -8.29
N PRO A 34 9.70 0.38 -8.70
CA PRO A 34 10.38 1.37 -7.87
C PRO A 34 9.54 2.64 -7.73
N PHE A 35 9.67 3.33 -6.60
CA PHE A 35 9.19 4.70 -6.45
C PHE A 35 10.30 5.61 -5.93
N LEU A 36 10.18 6.89 -6.22
CA LEU A 36 11.12 7.91 -5.78
C LEU A 36 10.34 9.17 -5.38
N ILE A 37 10.65 9.71 -4.20
CA ILE A 37 10.26 11.06 -3.80
C ILE A 37 11.48 11.95 -3.94
N TRP A 38 11.38 12.99 -4.75
CA TRP A 38 12.41 13.98 -4.96
C TRP A 38 11.87 15.40 -4.70
N ALA A 39 12.70 16.25 -4.14
CA ALA A 39 12.37 17.66 -3.91
C ALA A 39 13.50 18.57 -4.39
N ASN A 40 13.19 19.83 -4.72
CA ASN A 40 14.16 20.86 -5.05
C ASN A 40 14.64 21.65 -3.82
N TYR A 41 14.40 21.09 -2.64
CA TYR A 41 14.86 21.57 -1.34
C TYR A 41 15.36 20.37 -0.52
N ASP A 42 16.08 20.63 0.56
CA ASP A 42 16.63 19.58 1.39
C ASP A 42 15.53 18.75 2.06
N ILE A 43 15.57 17.45 1.79
CA ILE A 43 14.73 16.45 2.43
C ILE A 43 15.62 15.37 3.03
N LYS A 44 15.12 14.71 4.08
CA LYS A 44 15.82 13.58 4.68
C LYS A 44 15.87 12.43 3.66
N GLU A 45 17.06 11.93 3.38
CA GLU A 45 17.22 10.69 2.62
C GLU A 45 16.70 9.51 3.44
N GLU A 46 15.85 8.71 2.84
CA GLU A 46 15.28 7.52 3.45
C GLU A 46 15.15 6.41 2.41
N ASN A 47 15.59 5.21 2.78
CA ASN A 47 15.38 4.02 1.96
C ASN A 47 14.20 3.22 2.51
N VAL A 48 13.15 3.10 1.72
CA VAL A 48 11.96 2.30 2.03
C VAL A 48 12.06 0.99 1.26
N GLU A 49 12.43 -0.09 1.95
CA GLU A 49 12.62 -1.40 1.32
C GLU A 49 11.35 -1.95 0.69
N ARG A 50 10.20 -1.70 1.33
CA ARG A 50 8.90 -2.20 0.88
C ARG A 50 7.80 -1.24 1.27
N THR A 51 6.93 -0.95 0.31
CA THR A 51 5.69 -0.22 0.54
C THR A 51 4.68 -0.56 -0.55
N SER A 52 3.47 -0.07 -0.42
CA SER A 52 2.41 -0.18 -1.43
C SER A 52 1.77 1.18 -1.73
N ASN A 53 1.08 1.27 -2.86
CA ASN A 53 0.55 2.53 -3.40
C ASN A 53 -0.36 3.27 -2.42
N ASN A 54 -1.12 2.57 -1.60
CA ASN A 54 -2.02 3.15 -0.60
C ASN A 54 -1.29 3.96 0.47
N TYR A 55 0.02 3.74 0.68
CA TYR A 55 0.83 4.48 1.66
C TYR A 55 1.63 5.64 1.07
N LEU A 56 1.73 5.78 -0.25
CA LEU A 56 2.56 6.83 -0.88
C LEU A 56 2.19 8.25 -0.43
N SER A 57 0.88 8.51 -0.23
CA SER A 57 0.41 9.80 0.28
C SER A 57 0.88 10.11 1.70
N THR A 58 1.11 9.09 2.54
CA THR A 58 1.64 9.27 3.89
C THR A 58 3.11 9.68 3.88
N TYR A 59 3.92 9.05 3.02
CA TYR A 59 5.33 9.43 2.82
C TYR A 59 5.44 10.83 2.23
N LEU A 60 4.63 11.15 1.23
CA LEU A 60 4.63 12.48 0.63
C LEU A 60 4.24 13.56 1.65
N ALA A 61 3.22 13.31 2.49
CA ALA A 61 2.81 14.25 3.52
C ALA A 61 3.91 14.47 4.57
N GLU A 62 4.66 13.42 4.94
CA GLU A 62 5.79 13.52 5.86
C GLU A 62 6.94 14.32 5.29
N VAL A 63 7.37 14.00 4.06
CA VAL A 63 8.47 14.70 3.39
C VAL A 63 8.13 16.17 3.14
N ALA A 64 6.90 16.47 2.74
CA ALA A 64 6.45 17.84 2.47
C ALA A 64 6.00 18.62 3.71
N GLY A 65 5.99 18.02 4.90
CA GLY A 65 5.51 18.66 6.13
C GLY A 65 4.03 19.03 6.10
N ILE A 66 3.21 18.28 5.35
CA ILE A 66 1.77 18.53 5.19
C ILE A 66 1.02 17.89 6.36
N LYS A 67 0.05 18.65 6.92
CA LYS A 67 -0.83 18.14 7.96
C LYS A 67 -1.62 16.93 7.45
N LYS A 68 -1.56 15.82 8.18
CA LYS A 68 -2.30 14.61 7.86
C LYS A 68 -3.77 14.71 8.28
N THR A 69 -4.65 14.08 7.52
CA THR A 69 -6.02 13.76 7.93
C THR A 69 -6.00 12.60 8.92
N GLY A 70 -7.11 12.34 9.62
CA GLY A 70 -7.24 11.15 10.47
C GLY A 70 -6.97 9.85 9.69
N TYR A 71 -7.41 9.80 8.44
CA TYR A 71 -7.16 8.66 7.56
C TYR A 71 -5.66 8.49 7.24
N LEU A 72 -4.94 9.56 6.90
CA LEU A 72 -3.49 9.48 6.67
C LEU A 72 -2.71 9.13 7.95
N GLU A 73 -3.16 9.59 9.12
CA GLU A 73 -2.58 9.18 10.40
C GLU A 73 -2.81 7.68 10.68
N TYR A 74 -4.01 7.18 10.37
CA TYR A 74 -4.33 5.76 10.44
C TYR A 74 -3.43 4.93 9.50
N LEU A 75 -3.30 5.33 8.22
CA LEU A 75 -2.42 4.66 7.26
C LEU A 75 -0.95 4.70 7.69
N THR A 76 -0.50 5.79 8.32
CA THR A 76 0.86 5.90 8.86
C THR A 76 1.12 4.84 9.94
N LYS A 77 0.16 4.61 10.84
CA LYS A 77 0.26 3.56 11.86
C LYS A 77 0.12 2.16 11.28
N LEU A 78 -0.79 1.99 10.33
CA LEU A 78 -1.00 0.70 9.67
C LEU A 78 0.28 0.20 8.98
N ARG A 79 1.00 1.07 8.27
CA ARG A 79 2.24 0.69 7.58
C ARG A 79 3.39 0.28 8.52
N GLU A 80 3.34 0.66 9.81
CA GLU A 80 4.33 0.22 10.81
C GLU A 80 4.19 -1.27 11.11
N GLU A 81 2.96 -1.82 11.01
CA GLU A 81 2.67 -3.24 11.20
C GLU A 81 2.61 -4.00 9.87
N ILE A 82 2.03 -3.37 8.85
CA ILE A 82 1.78 -3.93 7.51
C ILE A 82 2.37 -2.98 6.46
N PRO A 83 3.68 -3.02 6.20
CA PRO A 83 4.36 -2.09 5.30
C PRO A 83 3.92 -2.17 3.84
N ALA A 84 3.31 -3.26 3.40
CA ALA A 84 2.75 -3.38 2.06
C ALA A 84 1.49 -4.23 2.04
N ILE A 85 0.50 -3.79 1.28
CA ILE A 85 -0.76 -4.48 1.05
C ILE A 85 -1.23 -4.25 -0.39
N ASN A 86 -1.72 -5.28 -1.04
CA ASN A 86 -2.31 -5.25 -2.37
C ASN A 86 -3.48 -6.26 -2.47
N ALA A 87 -4.00 -6.46 -3.68
CA ALA A 87 -5.13 -7.37 -3.92
C ALA A 87 -4.79 -8.86 -3.72
N ILE A 88 -3.50 -9.23 -3.71
CA ILE A 88 -3.03 -10.62 -3.58
C ILE A 88 -2.83 -10.96 -2.11
N GLY A 89 -2.25 -10.02 -1.34
CA GLY A 89 -1.90 -10.23 0.05
C GLY A 89 -1.22 -9.04 0.68
N TYR A 90 -0.56 -9.29 1.80
CA TYR A 90 0.15 -8.26 2.54
C TYR A 90 1.38 -8.83 3.25
N TRP A 91 2.30 -7.93 3.56
CA TRP A 91 3.53 -8.22 4.27
C TRP A 91 3.47 -7.61 5.67
N ASP A 92 3.84 -8.37 6.68
CA ASP A 92 4.01 -7.83 8.01
C ASP A 92 5.39 -7.17 8.18
N LYS A 93 5.57 -6.48 9.29
CA LYS A 93 6.82 -5.79 9.65
C LYS A 93 8.04 -6.73 9.80
N ASN A 94 7.81 -8.03 9.93
CA ASN A 94 8.86 -9.05 10.02
C ASN A 94 9.23 -9.63 8.66
N GLY A 95 8.58 -9.16 7.58
CA GLY A 95 8.81 -9.64 6.22
C GLY A 95 8.10 -10.96 5.90
N LYS A 96 7.06 -11.32 6.63
CA LYS A 96 6.25 -12.50 6.32
C LYS A 96 5.06 -12.10 5.46
N PHE A 97 4.83 -12.86 4.39
CA PHE A 97 3.68 -12.71 3.51
C PHE A 97 2.46 -13.47 4.02
N TYR A 98 1.28 -12.88 3.84
CA TYR A 98 -0.02 -13.46 4.12
C TYR A 98 -0.95 -13.18 2.93
N GLU A 99 -1.77 -14.12 2.56
CA GLU A 99 -2.84 -13.89 1.58
C GLU A 99 -3.93 -12.99 2.17
N VAL A 100 -4.61 -12.24 1.30
CA VAL A 100 -5.57 -11.20 1.72
C VAL A 100 -6.75 -11.76 2.53
N ASP A 101 -7.14 -13.02 2.29
CA ASP A 101 -8.26 -13.71 2.93
C ASP A 101 -7.84 -14.73 4.02
N ASP A 102 -6.57 -14.75 4.40
CA ASP A 102 -6.07 -15.64 5.46
C ASP A 102 -6.66 -15.29 6.83
N LYS A 103 -7.79 -15.93 7.15
CA LYS A 103 -8.49 -15.76 8.44
C LYS A 103 -7.69 -16.22 9.67
N LYS A 104 -6.59 -16.95 9.47
CA LYS A 104 -5.70 -17.40 10.56
C LYS A 104 -4.56 -16.41 10.81
N SER A 105 -4.42 -15.41 9.97
CA SER A 105 -3.43 -14.35 10.16
C SER A 105 -3.67 -13.60 11.48
N PRO A 106 -2.64 -13.28 12.25
CA PRO A 106 -2.77 -12.42 13.44
C PRO A 106 -3.21 -10.99 13.09
N TYR A 107 -3.13 -10.60 11.82
CA TYR A 107 -3.50 -9.29 11.31
C TYR A 107 -4.87 -9.26 10.62
N TYR A 108 -5.61 -10.37 10.60
CA TYR A 108 -6.90 -10.46 9.88
C TYR A 108 -7.86 -9.33 10.26
N GLU A 109 -8.06 -9.06 11.55
CA GLU A 109 -8.94 -8.00 12.01
C GLU A 109 -8.44 -6.60 11.61
N LEU A 110 -7.13 -6.38 11.61
CA LEU A 110 -6.53 -5.12 11.18
C LEU A 110 -6.77 -4.88 9.67
N ILE A 111 -6.58 -5.90 8.86
CA ILE A 111 -6.85 -5.86 7.42
C ILE A 111 -8.34 -5.70 7.14
N HIS A 112 -9.19 -6.37 7.90
CA HIS A 112 -10.64 -6.20 7.78
C HIS A 112 -11.08 -4.76 8.08
N GLN A 113 -10.56 -4.14 9.14
CA GLN A 113 -10.81 -2.73 9.46
C GLN A 113 -10.33 -1.80 8.35
N TYR A 114 -9.14 -2.05 7.81
CA TYR A 114 -8.62 -1.30 6.67
C TYR A 114 -9.57 -1.37 5.47
N ASN A 115 -10.01 -2.56 5.09
CA ASN A 115 -10.94 -2.75 3.98
C ASN A 115 -12.29 -2.05 4.20
N LEU A 116 -12.81 -2.03 5.43
CA LEU A 116 -14.04 -1.28 5.77
C LEU A 116 -13.85 0.23 5.62
N LEU A 117 -12.69 0.76 6.02
CA LEU A 117 -12.37 2.18 5.85
C LEU A 117 -12.22 2.55 4.37
N GLU A 118 -11.54 1.72 3.58
CA GLU A 118 -11.43 1.89 2.13
C GLU A 118 -12.82 1.88 1.47
N TYR A 119 -13.66 0.92 1.84
CA TYR A 119 -15.02 0.86 1.34
C TYR A 119 -15.83 2.11 1.70
N ASN A 120 -15.74 2.57 2.95
CA ASN A 120 -16.42 3.80 3.38
C ASN A 120 -15.90 5.03 2.63
N ASN A 121 -14.58 5.12 2.40
CA ASN A 121 -13.97 6.21 1.64
C ASN A 121 -14.49 6.26 0.19
N LEU A 122 -14.59 5.13 -0.48
CA LEU A 122 -14.96 5.04 -1.89
C LEU A 122 -16.48 5.08 -2.12
N PHE A 123 -17.25 4.49 -1.22
CA PHE A 123 -18.67 4.21 -1.45
C PHE A 123 -19.60 4.76 -0.37
N GLY A 124 -19.07 5.33 0.70
CA GLY A 124 -19.82 5.75 1.90
C GLY A 124 -20.83 6.88 1.66
N LYS A 125 -20.74 7.64 0.55
CA LYS A 125 -21.68 8.73 0.19
C LYS A 125 -22.07 9.60 1.40
N ASP A 126 -23.30 9.43 1.90
CA ASP A 126 -23.87 10.21 3.01
C ASP A 126 -23.33 9.76 4.38
N ASP A 127 -22.93 8.49 4.50
CA ASP A 127 -22.38 7.89 5.73
C ASP A 127 -20.85 8.00 5.82
N GLN A 128 -20.21 8.69 4.87
CA GLN A 128 -18.77 8.89 4.89
C GLN A 128 -18.35 9.74 6.10
N GLN A 129 -17.32 9.27 6.80
CA GLN A 129 -16.71 9.96 7.95
C GLN A 129 -15.87 11.18 7.50
N LYS A 130 -16.52 12.23 6.99
CA LYS A 130 -15.87 13.39 6.35
C LYS A 130 -14.75 14.01 7.20
N ASP A 131 -14.96 14.15 8.50
CA ASP A 131 -13.96 14.72 9.42
C ASP A 131 -12.71 13.84 9.57
N PHE A 132 -12.81 12.55 9.22
CA PHE A 132 -11.71 11.61 9.22
C PHE A 132 -10.90 11.65 7.92
N PHE A 133 -11.59 11.76 6.79
CA PHE A 133 -10.95 11.74 5.47
C PHE A 133 -10.48 13.11 4.98
N TYR A 134 -11.04 14.20 5.48
CA TYR A 134 -10.74 15.56 5.01
C TYR A 134 -10.28 16.47 6.14
N LEU A 135 -9.37 17.39 5.82
CA LEU A 135 -9.01 18.46 6.75
C LEU A 135 -10.15 19.47 6.84
N LYS A 136 -10.50 19.91 8.05
CA LYS A 136 -11.43 21.02 8.25
C LYS A 136 -10.85 22.27 7.62
N LYS A 137 -11.63 22.96 6.77
CA LYS A 137 -11.23 24.29 6.28
C LYS A 137 -11.01 25.21 7.49
N GLN A 138 -9.80 25.74 7.62
CA GLN A 138 -9.61 26.84 8.54
C GLN A 138 -10.40 28.04 7.99
N ARG A 139 -11.33 28.56 8.79
CA ARG A 139 -12.06 29.79 8.47
C ARG A 139 -11.20 30.98 8.77
#